data_a2eb16063cec14c93075993256b57e97
#
_entry.id   a2eb16063cec14c93075993256b57e97
#
_cell.length_a   1.000
_cell.length_b   1.000
_cell.length_c   1.000
_cell.angle_alpha   90.00
_cell.angle_beta   90.00
_cell.angle_gamma   90.00
#
_symmetry.space_group_name_H-M   'P 1'
#
loop_
_entity.id
_entity.type
_entity.pdbx_description
1 polymer ?
#
loop_
_entity_poly.entity_id
_entity_poly.type
_entity_poly.pdbx_seq_one_letter_code
_entity_poly.pdbx_strand_id
1 'polypeptide(L)'
;MRHPHLADLALSFPALLFALAVPRPDVDPERAIACVIAGRPLAEAAAAAGLPLWLRKLPPEAFVRPIPPLPNGELFRRQIGNHLPRSPKLMPTWLQLVAEMAALAHEAAAVWIAREYLRAPKRDHMHLLGLWIWFSGQPGCFGRELIERPWTPAMKLDAARTAAFAWRANTTLHLNIGQRPIRNMWLNPGRVGDYEFRPLDDIPAIVEEAVVMRNCVRTYDDDIAHNRSRLWSVWRNGERVATLETGLHCHDPLLNIVQLEGPGNAAAPRELWWIARRWLHLHDLPQIETGRIKWRQAPLDLATWRRLWRPYWLAKRRIPDWLPLAPSRAAFAAL
;
A
#
# COMPACT_ATOMS: atom_id res chain seq x y z
N MET A 1 2.56 46.13 -13.46
CA MET A 1 3.83 46.90 -13.17
C MET A 1 4.97 45.87 -13.15
N ARG A 2 5.97 46.03 -14.06
CA ARG A 2 7.13 45.11 -14.12
C ARG A 2 8.20 45.61 -13.16
N HIS A 3 8.33 45.00 -11.99
CA HIS A 3 9.36 45.33 -11.01
C HIS A 3 10.67 44.58 -11.35
N PRO A 4 11.84 45.21 -11.43
CA PRO A 4 13.09 44.56 -11.84
C PRO A 4 13.45 43.37 -10.91
N HIS A 5 13.28 43.48 -9.64
CA HIS A 5 13.58 42.39 -8.68
C HIS A 5 12.71 41.15 -8.88
N LEU A 6 11.48 41.29 -9.38
CA LEU A 6 10.64 40.13 -9.74
C LEU A 6 11.16 39.42 -11.00
N ALA A 7 11.71 40.20 -11.98
CA ALA A 7 12.31 39.60 -13.15
C ALA A 7 13.60 38.83 -12.82
N ASP A 8 14.39 39.33 -11.89
CA ASP A 8 15.62 38.69 -11.43
C ASP A 8 15.39 37.31 -10.80
N LEU A 9 14.19 37.06 -10.27
CA LEU A 9 13.82 35.75 -9.71
C LEU A 9 13.84 34.64 -10.75
N ALA A 10 13.63 34.95 -12.02
CA ALA A 10 13.67 33.95 -13.10
C ALA A 10 15.02 33.20 -13.15
N LEU A 11 16.10 33.90 -12.81
CA LEU A 11 17.46 33.35 -12.79
C LEU A 11 17.90 32.97 -11.38
N SER A 12 17.57 33.81 -10.38
CA SER A 12 18.09 33.63 -9.02
C SER A 12 17.28 32.64 -8.17
N PHE A 13 15.96 32.54 -8.39
CA PHE A 13 15.08 31.62 -7.66
C PHE A 13 13.78 31.30 -8.44
N PRO A 14 13.85 30.48 -9.50
CA PRO A 14 12.69 30.17 -10.35
C PRO A 14 11.47 29.65 -9.60
N ALA A 15 11.69 28.81 -8.54
CA ALA A 15 10.61 28.29 -7.72
C ALA A 15 9.82 29.40 -7.01
N LEU A 16 10.50 30.44 -6.53
CA LEU A 16 9.82 31.57 -5.88
C LEU A 16 8.99 32.35 -6.90
N LEU A 17 9.55 32.67 -8.06
CA LEU A 17 8.80 33.32 -9.13
C LEU A 17 7.55 32.53 -9.53
N PHE A 18 7.71 31.21 -9.70
CA PHE A 18 6.59 30.32 -10.04
C PHE A 18 5.52 30.30 -8.94
N ALA A 19 5.91 30.20 -7.68
CA ALA A 19 4.96 30.20 -6.55
C ALA A 19 4.20 31.53 -6.37
N LEU A 20 4.82 32.65 -6.74
CA LEU A 20 4.13 33.96 -6.76
C LEU A 20 3.12 34.06 -7.91
N ALA A 21 3.41 33.42 -9.05
CA ALA A 21 2.52 33.38 -10.22
C ALA A 21 1.39 32.34 -10.07
N VAL A 22 1.66 31.23 -9.39
CA VAL A 22 0.74 30.09 -9.20
C VAL A 22 0.75 29.73 -7.69
N PRO A 23 0.18 30.58 -6.82
CA PRO A 23 0.22 30.37 -5.39
C PRO A 23 -0.63 29.17 -4.99
N ARG A 24 -0.24 28.55 -3.88
CA ARG A 24 -1.09 27.56 -3.22
C ARG A 24 -2.27 28.26 -2.52
N PRO A 25 -3.43 27.58 -2.38
CA PRO A 25 -4.58 28.17 -1.71
C PRO A 25 -4.35 28.60 -0.24
N ASP A 26 -3.39 27.95 0.43
CA ASP A 26 -3.05 28.18 1.84
C ASP A 26 -1.94 29.22 2.05
N VAL A 27 -1.44 29.86 0.98
CA VAL A 27 -0.33 30.83 1.04
C VAL A 27 -0.76 32.15 0.42
N ASP A 28 -0.62 33.22 1.21
CA ASP A 28 -0.77 34.57 0.72
C ASP A 28 0.50 35.05 0.00
N PRO A 29 0.47 35.27 -1.32
CA PRO A 29 1.64 35.71 -2.06
C PRO A 29 2.02 37.17 -1.81
N GLU A 30 1.12 38.03 -1.31
CA GLU A 30 1.36 39.47 -1.20
C GLU A 30 2.52 39.78 -0.27
N ARG A 31 2.62 39.08 0.86
CA ARG A 31 3.73 39.23 1.79
C ARG A 31 5.08 38.87 1.17
N ALA A 32 5.12 37.82 0.38
CA ALA A 32 6.33 37.38 -0.31
C ALA A 32 6.71 38.39 -1.43
N ILE A 33 5.72 38.90 -2.17
CA ILE A 33 5.91 39.94 -3.19
C ILE A 33 6.48 41.21 -2.53
N ALA A 34 5.91 41.64 -1.40
CA ALA A 34 6.40 42.80 -0.66
C ALA A 34 7.87 42.64 -0.23
N CYS A 35 8.27 41.47 0.26
CA CYS A 35 9.66 41.16 0.58
C CYS A 35 10.59 41.31 -0.64
N VAL A 36 10.19 40.82 -1.82
CA VAL A 36 10.99 40.91 -3.05
C VAL A 36 11.10 42.34 -3.52
N ILE A 37 10.00 43.11 -3.54
CA ILE A 37 9.99 44.52 -3.95
C ILE A 37 10.86 45.37 -3.03
N ALA A 38 10.83 45.10 -1.72
CA ALA A 38 11.65 45.80 -0.73
C ALA A 38 13.13 45.38 -0.73
N GLY A 39 13.56 44.47 -1.63
CA GLY A 39 14.95 43.97 -1.68
C GLY A 39 15.37 43.17 -0.44
N ARG A 40 14.41 42.58 0.28
CA ARG A 40 14.71 41.74 1.43
C ARG A 40 15.47 40.46 1.03
N PRO A 41 16.21 39.81 1.95
CA PRO A 41 16.86 38.53 1.68
C PRO A 41 15.90 37.51 1.07
N LEU A 42 16.33 36.77 0.04
CA LEU A 42 15.51 35.74 -0.61
C LEU A 42 15.00 34.67 0.37
N ALA A 43 15.72 34.47 1.49
CA ALA A 43 15.27 33.56 2.55
C ALA A 43 13.97 34.01 3.21
N GLU A 44 13.79 35.34 3.43
CA GLU A 44 12.56 35.90 4.00
C GLU A 44 11.40 35.81 3.01
N ALA A 45 11.64 36.13 1.73
CA ALA A 45 10.64 36.01 0.68
C ALA A 45 10.19 34.54 0.48
N ALA A 46 11.15 33.60 0.49
CA ALA A 46 10.87 32.18 0.40
C ALA A 46 10.07 31.68 1.60
N ALA A 47 10.43 32.09 2.82
CA ALA A 47 9.69 31.73 4.03
C ALA A 47 8.24 32.28 3.99
N ALA A 48 8.06 33.53 3.54
CA ALA A 48 6.73 34.12 3.34
C ALA A 48 5.89 33.36 2.29
N ALA A 49 6.53 32.81 1.26
CA ALA A 49 5.88 31.95 0.24
C ALA A 49 5.76 30.48 0.69
N GLY A 50 6.16 30.13 1.90
CA GLY A 50 6.16 28.74 2.39
C GLY A 50 7.08 27.79 1.60
N LEU A 51 8.18 28.30 1.04
CA LEU A 51 9.11 27.57 0.20
C LEU A 51 10.44 27.30 0.92
N PRO A 52 10.97 26.06 0.83
CA PRO A 52 12.33 25.79 1.29
C PRO A 52 13.39 26.32 0.32
N LEU A 53 14.49 26.87 0.86
CA LEU A 53 15.57 27.47 0.06
C LEU A 53 16.28 26.50 -0.89
N TRP A 54 16.28 25.20 -0.61
CA TRP A 54 16.91 24.22 -1.49
C TRP A 54 16.30 24.14 -2.89
N LEU A 55 15.05 24.63 -3.07
CA LEU A 55 14.40 24.73 -4.38
C LEU A 55 15.12 25.67 -5.36
N ARG A 56 15.99 26.56 -4.87
CA ARG A 56 16.86 27.38 -5.75
C ARG A 56 17.76 26.57 -6.66
N LYS A 57 18.01 25.29 -6.31
CA LYS A 57 18.85 24.39 -7.10
C LYS A 57 18.10 23.73 -8.25
N LEU A 58 16.78 23.91 -8.33
CA LEU A 58 15.96 23.35 -9.38
C LEU A 58 15.68 24.41 -10.46
N PRO A 59 15.78 24.03 -11.75
CA PRO A 59 15.47 24.93 -12.87
C PRO A 59 13.96 25.11 -13.04
N PRO A 60 13.53 26.09 -13.86
CA PRO A 60 12.11 26.41 -14.06
C PRO A 60 11.24 25.22 -14.49
N GLU A 61 11.78 24.30 -15.27
CA GLU A 61 11.08 23.13 -15.83
C GLU A 61 10.62 22.14 -14.73
N ALA A 62 11.13 22.27 -13.53
CA ALA A 62 10.68 21.47 -12.38
C ALA A 62 9.26 21.84 -11.91
N PHE A 63 8.77 23.03 -12.26
CA PHE A 63 7.55 23.62 -11.72
C PHE A 63 6.44 23.69 -12.78
N VAL A 64 5.55 22.71 -12.78
CA VAL A 64 4.42 22.63 -13.74
C VAL A 64 3.04 22.70 -13.04
N ARG A 65 3.03 22.67 -11.73
CA ARG A 65 1.83 22.71 -10.85
C ARG A 65 2.18 23.48 -9.58
N PRO A 66 1.19 23.99 -8.81
CA PRO A 66 1.46 24.60 -7.51
C PRO A 66 2.42 23.74 -6.70
N ILE A 67 3.48 24.37 -6.18
CA ILE A 67 4.53 23.66 -5.43
C ILE A 67 3.93 23.15 -4.13
N PRO A 68 3.90 21.85 -3.89
CA PRO A 68 3.30 21.30 -2.67
C PRO A 68 4.13 21.66 -1.42
N PRO A 69 3.59 21.53 -0.21
CA PRO A 69 4.38 21.61 1.01
C PRO A 69 5.53 20.60 0.97
N LEU A 70 6.74 21.10 1.18
CA LEU A 70 7.97 20.29 1.08
C LEU A 70 8.71 20.28 2.42
N PRO A 71 9.42 19.20 2.74
CA PRO A 71 10.26 19.13 3.93
C PRO A 71 11.36 20.18 3.89
N ASN A 72 11.69 20.73 5.06
CA ASN A 72 12.73 21.73 5.23
C ASN A 72 13.62 21.49 6.45
N GLY A 73 13.57 20.31 7.06
CA GLY A 73 14.42 19.90 8.16
C GLY A 73 15.90 19.92 7.77
N GLU A 74 16.79 20.11 8.72
CA GLU A 74 18.24 20.26 8.46
C GLU A 74 18.83 19.01 7.82
N LEU A 75 18.48 17.82 8.33
CA LEU A 75 18.92 16.55 7.75
C LEU A 75 18.43 16.37 6.32
N PHE A 76 17.16 16.71 6.07
CA PHE A 76 16.60 16.65 4.74
C PHE A 76 17.35 17.56 3.76
N ARG A 77 17.58 18.82 4.13
CA ARG A 77 18.31 19.80 3.29
C ARG A 77 19.72 19.35 2.93
N ARG A 78 20.44 18.74 3.89
CA ARG A 78 21.78 18.19 3.64
C ARG A 78 21.77 17.02 2.65
N GLN A 79 20.76 16.15 2.73
CA GLN A 79 20.71 14.93 1.94
C GLN A 79 20.09 15.13 0.55
N ILE A 80 19.02 15.94 0.44
CA ILE A 80 18.27 16.10 -0.82
C ILE A 80 19.14 16.68 -1.94
N GLY A 81 20.10 17.53 -1.60
CA GLY A 81 21.02 18.12 -2.57
C GLY A 81 21.84 17.11 -3.37
N ASN A 82 22.02 15.89 -2.85
CA ASN A 82 22.75 14.81 -3.50
C ASN A 82 21.85 13.96 -4.42
N HIS A 83 20.56 14.23 -4.42
CA HIS A 83 19.54 13.43 -5.14
C HIS A 83 18.66 14.29 -6.04
N LEU A 84 19.22 15.38 -6.60
CA LEU A 84 18.50 16.20 -7.59
C LEU A 84 18.55 15.54 -8.98
N PRO A 85 17.42 15.51 -9.71
CA PRO A 85 17.40 14.99 -11.08
C PRO A 85 18.31 15.82 -12.00
N ARG A 86 19.06 15.14 -12.87
CA ARG A 86 19.81 15.81 -13.95
C ARG A 86 18.94 16.08 -15.19
N SER A 87 17.93 15.25 -15.41
CA SER A 87 17.02 15.39 -16.54
C SER A 87 15.82 16.26 -16.18
N PRO A 88 15.56 17.37 -16.89
CA PRO A 88 14.40 18.22 -16.66
C PRO A 88 13.07 17.44 -16.70
N LYS A 89 12.96 16.43 -17.58
CA LYS A 89 11.75 15.61 -17.74
C LYS A 89 11.35 14.85 -16.48
N LEU A 90 12.30 14.52 -15.62
CA LEU A 90 12.04 13.79 -14.37
C LEU A 90 11.66 14.71 -13.21
N MET A 91 12.01 15.99 -13.28
CA MET A 91 11.92 16.93 -12.15
C MET A 91 10.50 17.12 -11.61
N PRO A 92 9.47 17.36 -12.43
CA PRO A 92 8.11 17.56 -11.89
C PRO A 92 7.59 16.36 -11.13
N THR A 93 7.76 15.16 -11.67
CA THR A 93 7.33 13.92 -11.00
C THR A 93 8.16 13.63 -9.76
N TRP A 94 9.47 13.84 -9.83
CA TRP A 94 10.37 13.69 -8.69
C TRP A 94 9.96 14.60 -7.53
N LEU A 95 9.70 15.88 -7.80
CA LEU A 95 9.28 16.86 -6.80
C LEU A 95 7.96 16.46 -6.14
N GLN A 96 7.00 16.01 -6.94
CA GLN A 96 5.73 15.50 -6.47
C GLN A 96 5.91 14.29 -5.53
N LEU A 97 6.73 13.31 -5.93
CA LEU A 97 6.98 12.10 -5.13
C LEU A 97 7.68 12.40 -3.81
N VAL A 98 8.61 13.35 -3.80
CA VAL A 98 9.27 13.82 -2.57
C VAL A 98 8.25 14.41 -1.60
N ALA A 99 7.37 15.27 -2.09
CA ALA A 99 6.31 15.87 -1.29
C ALA A 99 5.29 14.83 -0.77
N GLU A 100 4.81 13.95 -1.65
CA GLU A 100 3.88 12.89 -1.29
C GLU A 100 4.45 11.97 -0.22
N MET A 101 5.69 11.53 -0.39
CA MET A 101 6.34 10.61 0.55
C MET A 101 6.59 11.28 1.91
N ALA A 102 6.98 12.55 1.94
CA ALA A 102 7.10 13.32 3.17
C ALA A 102 5.76 13.43 3.91
N ALA A 103 4.70 13.72 3.18
CA ALA A 103 3.36 13.87 3.72
C ALA A 103 2.76 12.52 4.20
N LEU A 104 2.96 11.45 3.44
CA LEU A 104 2.45 10.11 3.77
C LEU A 104 3.24 9.47 4.91
N ALA A 105 4.55 9.59 4.91
CA ALA A 105 5.44 8.98 5.88
C ALA A 105 6.23 10.03 6.67
N HIS A 106 7.45 10.33 6.25
CA HIS A 106 8.36 11.26 6.93
C HIS A 106 9.52 11.70 6.01
N GLU A 107 10.35 12.67 6.47
CA GLU A 107 11.45 13.25 5.67
C GLU A 107 12.48 12.22 5.17
N ALA A 108 12.85 11.22 5.99
CA ALA A 108 13.81 10.20 5.58
C ALA A 108 13.27 9.33 4.43
N ALA A 109 11.96 9.07 4.41
CA ALA A 109 11.29 8.38 3.30
C ALA A 109 11.29 9.24 2.03
N ALA A 110 11.14 10.56 2.16
CA ALA A 110 11.22 11.48 1.04
C ALA A 110 12.63 11.54 0.43
N VAL A 111 13.69 11.50 1.23
CA VAL A 111 15.06 11.36 0.73
C VAL A 111 15.28 10.01 0.05
N TRP A 112 14.77 8.95 0.65
CA TRP A 112 14.85 7.61 0.06
C TRP A 112 14.20 7.54 -1.32
N ILE A 113 12.96 8.03 -1.47
CA ILE A 113 12.27 8.00 -2.76
C ILE A 113 12.94 8.92 -3.78
N ALA A 114 13.47 10.06 -3.36
CA ALA A 114 14.25 10.95 -4.22
C ALA A 114 15.42 10.22 -4.90
N ARG A 115 16.13 9.39 -4.14
CA ARG A 115 17.23 8.55 -4.64
C ARG A 115 16.75 7.39 -5.50
N GLU A 116 15.77 6.63 -5.03
CA GLU A 116 15.32 5.42 -5.71
C GLU A 116 14.61 5.72 -7.03
N TYR A 117 13.83 6.81 -7.10
CA TYR A 117 13.18 7.25 -8.34
C TYR A 117 14.21 7.60 -9.44
N LEU A 118 15.35 8.15 -9.09
CA LEU A 118 16.41 8.44 -10.06
C LEU A 118 17.07 7.17 -10.64
N ARG A 119 17.07 6.08 -9.87
CA ARG A 119 17.60 4.78 -10.30
C ARG A 119 16.61 4.03 -11.19
N ALA A 120 15.33 4.10 -10.84
CA ALA A 120 14.25 3.43 -11.56
C ALA A 120 13.00 4.33 -11.51
N PRO A 121 12.73 5.15 -12.56
CA PRO A 121 11.65 6.15 -12.55
C PRO A 121 10.27 5.49 -12.68
N LYS A 122 9.84 4.81 -11.62
CA LYS A 122 8.53 4.21 -11.45
C LYS A 122 7.79 4.94 -10.33
N ARG A 123 6.51 5.31 -10.57
CA ARG A 123 5.67 6.02 -9.59
C ARG A 123 4.49 5.20 -9.06
N ASP A 124 4.38 3.94 -9.50
CA ASP A 124 3.24 3.10 -9.13
C ASP A 124 3.25 2.77 -7.63
N HIS A 125 2.06 2.78 -7.03
CA HIS A 125 1.84 2.37 -5.64
C HIS A 125 2.54 3.22 -4.56
N MET A 126 2.86 4.49 -4.86
CA MET A 126 3.57 5.36 -3.91
C MET A 126 2.78 5.59 -2.61
N HIS A 127 1.44 5.67 -2.69
CA HIS A 127 0.59 5.77 -1.50
C HIS A 127 0.73 4.54 -0.59
N LEU A 128 0.72 3.33 -1.17
CA LEU A 128 0.92 2.09 -0.43
C LEU A 128 2.30 2.06 0.23
N LEU A 129 3.34 2.42 -0.51
CA LEU A 129 4.70 2.53 0.01
C LEU A 129 4.79 3.52 1.17
N GLY A 130 4.22 4.71 1.02
CA GLY A 130 4.23 5.73 2.06
C GLY A 130 3.57 5.27 3.35
N LEU A 131 2.41 4.60 3.26
CA LEU A 131 1.73 4.03 4.42
C LEU A 131 2.54 2.92 5.09
N TRP A 132 3.02 1.96 4.31
CA TRP A 132 3.83 0.86 4.83
C TRP A 132 5.12 1.37 5.49
N ILE A 133 5.77 2.39 4.90
CA ILE A 133 6.94 3.05 5.50
C ILE A 133 6.56 3.71 6.82
N TRP A 134 5.45 4.44 6.86
CA TRP A 134 4.99 5.08 8.07
C TRP A 134 4.75 4.06 9.19
N PHE A 135 3.97 3.00 8.92
CA PHE A 135 3.71 1.94 9.89
C PHE A 135 4.98 1.19 10.31
N SER A 136 5.97 1.05 9.41
CA SER A 136 7.26 0.44 9.75
C SER A 136 7.97 1.14 10.93
N GLY A 137 7.75 2.44 11.07
CA GLY A 137 8.32 3.27 12.15
C GLY A 137 7.43 3.42 13.39
N GLN A 138 6.31 2.66 13.52
CA GLN A 138 5.34 2.81 14.63
C GLN A 138 5.26 1.57 15.52
N PRO A 139 6.22 1.34 16.43
CA PRO A 139 6.18 0.19 17.32
C PRO A 139 4.89 0.20 18.17
N GLY A 140 4.34 -0.99 18.40
CA GLY A 140 3.10 -1.16 19.18
C GLY A 140 1.80 -0.82 18.44
N CYS A 141 1.86 -0.42 17.17
CA CYS A 141 0.67 -0.26 16.34
C CYS A 141 0.30 -1.57 15.63
N PHE A 142 -0.98 -1.89 15.55
CA PHE A 142 -1.45 -3.08 14.84
C PHE A 142 -0.95 -3.16 13.39
N GLY A 143 -0.98 -2.04 12.66
CA GLY A 143 -0.44 -1.99 11.30
C GLY A 143 1.05 -2.34 11.20
N ARG A 144 1.84 -2.11 12.27
CA ARG A 144 3.25 -2.52 12.36
C ARG A 144 3.38 -4.02 12.64
N GLU A 145 2.51 -4.59 13.44
CA GLU A 145 2.49 -6.04 13.73
C GLU A 145 2.27 -6.87 12.46
N LEU A 146 1.54 -6.33 11.47
CA LEU A 146 1.29 -6.97 10.17
C LEU A 146 2.45 -6.86 9.18
N ILE A 147 3.53 -6.14 9.52
CA ILE A 147 4.70 -5.96 8.67
C ILE A 147 5.74 -7.04 8.98
N GLU A 148 5.95 -7.95 8.04
CA GLU A 148 6.98 -8.99 8.13
C GLU A 148 8.39 -8.41 7.96
N ARG A 149 8.55 -7.54 6.97
CA ARG A 149 9.82 -6.90 6.66
C ARG A 149 9.66 -5.38 6.74
N PRO A 150 10.13 -4.73 7.81
CA PRO A 150 10.03 -3.29 7.96
C PRO A 150 10.95 -2.55 6.98
N TRP A 151 10.55 -1.33 6.64
CA TRP A 151 11.34 -0.46 5.80
C TRP A 151 12.65 -0.03 6.46
N THR A 152 13.69 0.07 5.63
CA THR A 152 14.97 0.70 5.99
C THR A 152 15.43 1.63 4.86
N PRO A 153 16.22 2.69 5.17
CA PRO A 153 16.73 3.60 4.14
C PRO A 153 17.63 2.94 3.09
N ALA A 154 18.21 1.77 3.39
CA ALA A 154 19.07 1.02 2.47
C ALA A 154 18.29 0.16 1.46
N MET A 155 16.99 -0.02 1.68
CA MET A 155 16.16 -0.90 0.85
C MET A 155 16.03 -0.35 -0.57
N LYS A 156 16.08 -1.24 -1.58
CA LYS A 156 15.78 -0.90 -2.98
C LYS A 156 14.27 -0.81 -3.20
N LEU A 157 13.85 -0.01 -4.19
CA LEU A 157 12.43 0.24 -4.48
C LEU A 157 11.63 -1.05 -4.74
N ASP A 158 12.15 -1.98 -5.55
CA ASP A 158 11.42 -3.22 -5.86
C ASP A 158 11.25 -4.13 -4.62
N ALA A 159 12.27 -4.21 -3.76
CA ALA A 159 12.15 -4.94 -2.49
C ALA A 159 11.15 -4.29 -1.52
N ALA A 160 11.11 -2.94 -1.49
CA ALA A 160 10.14 -2.19 -0.71
C ALA A 160 8.71 -2.41 -1.23
N ARG A 161 8.52 -2.43 -2.55
CA ARG A 161 7.22 -2.72 -3.18
C ARG A 161 6.72 -4.11 -2.81
N THR A 162 7.56 -5.14 -2.96
CA THR A 162 7.21 -6.51 -2.56
C THR A 162 6.77 -6.59 -1.10
N ALA A 163 7.52 -5.97 -0.19
CA ALA A 163 7.19 -5.96 1.24
C ALA A 163 5.89 -5.16 1.54
N ALA A 164 5.68 -4.04 0.84
CA ALA A 164 4.45 -3.25 0.98
C ALA A 164 3.21 -3.99 0.46
N PHE A 165 3.34 -4.76 -0.62
CA PHE A 165 2.25 -5.61 -1.12
C PHE A 165 1.91 -6.76 -0.16
N ALA A 166 2.93 -7.41 0.43
CA ALA A 166 2.72 -8.43 1.45
C ALA A 166 1.99 -7.84 2.68
N TRP A 167 2.41 -6.66 3.13
CA TRP A 167 1.72 -5.93 4.20
C TRP A 167 0.27 -5.59 3.84
N ARG A 168 0.00 -5.13 2.60
CA ARG A 168 -1.36 -4.86 2.13
C ARG A 168 -2.21 -6.13 2.21
N ALA A 169 -1.72 -7.25 1.69
CA ALA A 169 -2.45 -8.52 1.71
C ALA A 169 -2.77 -8.97 3.15
N ASN A 170 -1.81 -8.89 4.07
CA ASN A 170 -2.05 -9.16 5.48
C ASN A 170 -3.09 -8.21 6.08
N THR A 171 -3.04 -6.93 5.73
CA THR A 171 -3.98 -5.91 6.22
C THR A 171 -5.39 -6.17 5.75
N THR A 172 -5.61 -6.43 4.44
CA THR A 172 -6.93 -6.69 3.88
C THR A 172 -7.49 -8.01 4.41
N LEU A 173 -6.67 -9.02 4.58
CA LEU A 173 -7.06 -10.30 5.18
C LEU A 173 -7.66 -10.09 6.58
N HIS A 174 -6.98 -9.33 7.46
CA HIS A 174 -7.48 -9.03 8.80
C HIS A 174 -8.73 -8.17 8.80
N LEU A 175 -8.86 -7.24 7.86
CA LEU A 175 -10.01 -6.35 7.77
C LEU A 175 -11.26 -7.07 7.23
N ASN A 176 -11.10 -8.01 6.31
CA ASN A 176 -12.21 -8.71 5.64
C ASN A 176 -12.64 -9.98 6.39
N ILE A 177 -11.70 -10.75 6.94
CA ILE A 177 -12.01 -11.99 7.65
C ILE A 177 -12.23 -11.72 9.16
N GLY A 178 -11.53 -10.70 9.72
CA GLY A 178 -11.54 -10.43 11.15
C GLY A 178 -10.65 -11.40 11.91
N GLN A 179 -10.83 -11.46 13.25
CA GLN A 179 -10.01 -12.30 14.12
C GLN A 179 -10.67 -13.66 14.45
N ARG A 180 -11.81 -13.96 13.83
CA ARG A 180 -12.55 -15.19 14.11
C ARG A 180 -12.26 -16.24 13.04
N PRO A 181 -12.19 -17.52 13.41
CA PRO A 181 -12.10 -18.60 12.44
C PRO A 181 -13.27 -18.59 11.45
N ILE A 182 -13.00 -19.01 10.23
CA ILE A 182 -13.99 -19.20 9.17
C ILE A 182 -14.86 -20.40 9.57
N ARG A 183 -16.06 -20.15 10.07
CA ARG A 183 -16.89 -21.19 10.67
C ARG A 183 -17.39 -22.26 9.70
N ASN A 184 -17.59 -21.90 8.44
CA ASN A 184 -18.11 -22.81 7.43
C ASN A 184 -17.07 -23.00 6.32
N MET A 185 -16.35 -24.10 6.37
CA MET A 185 -15.35 -24.50 5.36
C MET A 185 -15.99 -25.29 4.19
N TRP A 186 -17.30 -25.50 4.22
CA TRP A 186 -18.12 -26.25 3.25
C TRP A 186 -17.86 -27.76 3.25
N LEU A 187 -16.61 -28.15 3.36
CA LEU A 187 -16.14 -29.53 3.34
C LEU A 187 -15.51 -29.88 4.70
N ASN A 188 -15.42 -31.16 4.98
CA ASN A 188 -14.73 -31.65 6.16
C ASN A 188 -13.27 -31.98 5.82
N PRO A 189 -12.33 -31.77 6.76
CA PRO A 189 -10.98 -32.29 6.62
C PRO A 189 -11.01 -33.81 6.44
N GLY A 190 -10.04 -34.35 5.70
CA GLY A 190 -10.06 -35.77 5.41
C GLY A 190 -8.80 -36.27 4.74
N ARG A 191 -8.78 -37.58 4.48
CA ARG A 191 -7.65 -38.27 3.82
C ARG A 191 -8.12 -39.10 2.63
N VAL A 192 -7.28 -39.10 1.59
CA VAL A 192 -7.42 -40.03 0.47
C VAL A 192 -6.05 -40.60 0.14
N GLY A 193 -5.85 -41.90 0.41
CA GLY A 193 -4.53 -42.50 0.36
C GLY A 193 -3.56 -41.82 1.32
N ASP A 194 -2.39 -41.44 0.85
CA ASP A 194 -1.34 -40.77 1.63
C ASP A 194 -1.54 -39.27 1.75
N TYR A 195 -2.61 -38.73 1.13
CA TYR A 195 -2.86 -37.29 1.11
C TYR A 195 -3.88 -36.90 2.17
N GLU A 196 -3.62 -35.79 2.86
CA GLU A 196 -4.45 -35.19 3.87
C GLU A 196 -4.86 -33.77 3.45
N PHE A 197 -6.14 -33.44 3.59
CA PHE A 197 -6.72 -32.13 3.29
C PHE A 197 -7.06 -31.43 4.60
N ARG A 198 -6.34 -30.34 4.90
CA ARG A 198 -6.48 -29.54 6.10
C ARG A 198 -7.07 -28.17 5.74
N PRO A 199 -8.09 -27.68 6.48
CA PRO A 199 -8.67 -26.38 6.20
C PRO A 199 -7.68 -25.26 6.55
N LEU A 200 -7.72 -24.18 5.77
CA LEU A 200 -7.10 -22.90 6.09
C LEU A 200 -8.20 -21.99 6.64
N ASP A 201 -8.64 -22.28 7.85
CA ASP A 201 -9.86 -21.71 8.45
C ASP A 201 -9.60 -20.49 9.35
N ASP A 202 -8.34 -20.07 9.47
CA ASP A 202 -7.99 -18.84 10.16
C ASP A 202 -6.84 -18.08 9.46
N ILE A 203 -6.63 -16.83 9.88
CA ILE A 203 -5.58 -15.99 9.30
C ILE A 203 -4.18 -16.55 9.53
N PRO A 204 -3.80 -17.03 10.72
CA PRO A 204 -2.50 -17.67 10.93
C PRO A 204 -2.23 -18.80 9.95
N ALA A 205 -3.19 -19.72 9.75
CA ALA A 205 -3.05 -20.83 8.81
C ALA A 205 -2.86 -20.34 7.35
N ILE A 206 -3.64 -19.35 6.92
CA ILE A 206 -3.53 -18.74 5.58
C ILE A 206 -2.16 -18.07 5.40
N VAL A 207 -1.69 -17.33 6.40
CA VAL A 207 -0.41 -16.64 6.34
C VAL A 207 0.75 -17.64 6.34
N GLU A 208 0.69 -18.66 7.16
CA GLU A 208 1.71 -19.72 7.20
C GLU A 208 1.78 -20.48 5.87
N GLU A 209 0.61 -20.86 5.32
CA GLU A 209 0.53 -21.50 4.00
C GLU A 209 1.19 -20.65 2.92
N ALA A 210 0.87 -19.34 2.88
CA ALA A 210 1.46 -18.43 1.90
C ALA A 210 2.99 -18.34 1.99
N VAL A 211 3.53 -18.40 3.21
CA VAL A 211 5.00 -18.36 3.44
C VAL A 211 5.65 -19.67 2.99
N VAL A 212 5.13 -20.80 3.45
CA VAL A 212 5.71 -22.12 3.20
C VAL A 212 5.58 -22.49 1.72
N MET A 213 4.39 -22.29 1.15
CA MET A 213 4.11 -22.61 -0.25
C MET A 213 4.57 -21.52 -1.22
N ARG A 214 4.98 -20.35 -0.75
CA ARG A 214 5.38 -19.20 -1.58
C ARG A 214 4.33 -18.82 -2.62
N ASN A 215 3.08 -18.79 -2.21
CA ASN A 215 1.93 -18.54 -3.08
C ASN A 215 1.15 -17.28 -2.68
N CYS A 216 0.09 -16.94 -3.42
CA CYS A 216 -0.68 -15.72 -3.26
C CYS A 216 -1.94 -15.87 -2.39
N VAL A 217 -2.11 -16.94 -1.61
CA VAL A 217 -3.37 -17.21 -0.88
C VAL A 217 -3.81 -16.10 0.09
N ARG A 218 -2.91 -15.21 0.50
CA ARG A 218 -3.27 -14.03 1.30
C ARG A 218 -4.16 -13.03 0.56
N THR A 219 -4.23 -13.11 -0.77
CA THR A 219 -5.03 -12.19 -1.58
C THR A 219 -6.46 -12.67 -1.82
N TYR A 220 -6.84 -13.79 -1.23
CA TYR A 220 -8.20 -14.36 -1.31
C TYR A 220 -9.17 -13.81 -0.26
N ASP A 221 -8.76 -12.78 0.45
CA ASP A 221 -9.53 -12.17 1.55
C ASP A 221 -10.96 -11.77 1.12
N ASP A 222 -11.13 -11.17 -0.05
CA ASP A 222 -12.43 -10.77 -0.58
C ASP A 222 -13.29 -11.97 -0.97
N ASP A 223 -12.72 -12.99 -1.61
CA ASP A 223 -13.44 -14.20 -2.02
C ASP A 223 -13.89 -15.03 -0.82
N ILE A 224 -13.05 -15.13 0.19
CA ILE A 224 -13.38 -15.82 1.45
C ILE A 224 -14.50 -15.06 2.18
N ALA A 225 -14.38 -13.74 2.32
CA ALA A 225 -15.35 -12.91 3.02
C ALA A 225 -16.74 -12.90 2.37
N HIS A 226 -16.81 -13.04 1.04
CA HIS A 226 -18.06 -13.16 0.29
C HIS A 226 -18.57 -14.60 0.12
N ASN A 227 -17.97 -15.56 0.79
CA ASN A 227 -18.28 -16.97 0.65
C ASN A 227 -18.20 -17.46 -0.81
N ARG A 228 -17.19 -17.01 -1.57
CA ARG A 228 -16.91 -17.44 -2.94
C ARG A 228 -15.87 -18.54 -3.01
N SER A 229 -14.91 -18.52 -2.06
CA SER A 229 -13.81 -19.49 -1.99
C SER A 229 -13.55 -20.00 -0.59
N ARG A 230 -13.02 -21.23 -0.51
CA ARG A 230 -12.38 -21.79 0.68
C ARG A 230 -11.05 -22.41 0.30
N LEU A 231 -10.07 -22.26 1.19
CA LEU A 231 -8.70 -22.69 0.95
C LEU A 231 -8.35 -23.90 1.82
N TRP A 232 -7.56 -24.80 1.25
CA TRP A 232 -7.15 -26.05 1.85
C TRP A 232 -5.66 -26.28 1.63
N SER A 233 -4.95 -26.69 2.68
CA SER A 233 -3.57 -27.19 2.57
C SER A 233 -3.60 -28.68 2.31
N VAL A 234 -2.90 -29.13 1.27
CA VAL A 234 -2.77 -30.54 0.93
C VAL A 234 -1.41 -31.04 1.40
N TRP A 235 -1.44 -32.09 2.20
CA TRP A 235 -0.28 -32.69 2.83
C TRP A 235 -0.05 -34.11 2.33
N ARG A 236 1.21 -34.51 2.26
CA ARG A 236 1.61 -35.91 2.01
C ARG A 236 2.79 -36.23 2.92
N ASN A 237 2.69 -37.34 3.69
CA ASN A 237 3.74 -37.78 4.62
C ASN A 237 4.24 -36.68 5.58
N GLY A 238 3.36 -35.78 6.04
CA GLY A 238 3.70 -34.71 6.95
C GLY A 238 4.26 -33.45 6.31
N GLU A 239 4.36 -33.40 4.98
CA GLU A 239 4.84 -32.25 4.22
C GLU A 239 3.70 -31.59 3.42
N ARG A 240 3.70 -30.26 3.30
CA ARG A 240 2.79 -29.52 2.42
C ARG A 240 3.22 -29.74 0.96
N VAL A 241 2.29 -30.19 0.12
CA VAL A 241 2.57 -30.50 -1.29
C VAL A 241 1.78 -29.63 -2.27
N ALA A 242 0.63 -29.10 -1.84
CA ALA A 242 -0.17 -28.17 -2.64
C ALA A 242 -1.11 -27.35 -1.77
N THR A 243 -1.58 -26.25 -2.36
CA THR A 243 -2.73 -25.48 -1.88
C THR A 243 -3.90 -25.66 -2.83
N LEU A 244 -5.08 -25.91 -2.29
CA LEU A 244 -6.30 -26.16 -3.05
C LEU A 244 -7.33 -25.07 -2.75
N GLU A 245 -7.97 -24.55 -3.77
CA GLU A 245 -9.13 -23.68 -3.69
C GLU A 245 -10.38 -24.44 -4.08
N THR A 246 -11.41 -24.38 -3.23
CA THR A 246 -12.77 -24.80 -3.56
C THR A 246 -13.69 -23.59 -3.69
N GLY A 247 -14.58 -23.61 -4.65
CA GLY A 247 -15.49 -22.49 -4.91
C GLY A 247 -16.58 -22.84 -5.89
N LEU A 248 -17.40 -21.83 -6.23
CA LEU A 248 -18.48 -21.95 -7.22
C LEU A 248 -18.02 -21.35 -8.54
N HIS A 249 -18.09 -22.11 -9.62
CA HIS A 249 -17.99 -21.53 -10.96
C HIS A 249 -19.22 -20.68 -11.29
N CYS A 250 -19.04 -19.67 -12.15
CA CYS A 250 -20.13 -18.74 -12.52
C CYS A 250 -21.35 -19.41 -13.13
N HIS A 251 -21.18 -20.59 -13.72
CA HIS A 251 -22.22 -21.35 -14.42
C HIS A 251 -22.60 -22.71 -13.77
N ASP A 252 -21.88 -23.07 -12.69
CA ASP A 252 -22.11 -24.33 -11.98
C ASP A 252 -22.57 -24.03 -10.54
N PRO A 253 -23.78 -24.47 -10.13
CA PRO A 253 -24.22 -24.30 -8.76
C PRO A 253 -23.51 -25.21 -7.77
N LEU A 254 -22.80 -26.24 -8.24
CA LEU A 254 -22.09 -27.17 -7.38
C LEU A 254 -20.69 -26.68 -7.02
N LEU A 255 -20.29 -27.03 -5.83
CA LEU A 255 -18.93 -26.76 -5.34
C LEU A 255 -17.91 -27.55 -6.18
N ASN A 256 -16.87 -26.85 -6.61
CA ASN A 256 -15.81 -27.39 -7.45
C ASN A 256 -14.42 -27.04 -6.92
N ILE A 257 -13.40 -27.76 -7.42
CA ILE A 257 -12.01 -27.35 -7.29
C ILE A 257 -11.74 -26.27 -8.33
N VAL A 258 -11.52 -25.05 -7.87
CA VAL A 258 -11.20 -23.90 -8.72
C VAL A 258 -9.74 -23.90 -9.11
N GLN A 259 -8.86 -24.17 -8.12
CA GLN A 259 -7.41 -24.14 -8.28
C GLN A 259 -6.73 -25.20 -7.42
N LEU A 260 -5.64 -25.77 -7.93
CA LEU A 260 -4.76 -26.68 -7.18
C LEU A 260 -3.33 -26.45 -7.65
N GLU A 261 -2.51 -25.90 -6.77
CA GLU A 261 -1.16 -25.47 -7.09
C GLU A 261 -0.14 -25.96 -6.06
N GLY A 262 1.03 -26.36 -6.55
CA GLY A 262 2.19 -26.69 -5.76
C GLY A 262 2.95 -25.46 -5.28
N PRO A 263 4.12 -25.64 -4.63
CA PRO A 263 4.97 -24.55 -4.17
C PRO A 263 5.33 -23.55 -5.29
N GLY A 264 5.25 -22.26 -4.99
CA GLY A 264 5.54 -21.19 -5.95
C GLY A 264 4.49 -21.06 -7.07
N ASN A 265 3.26 -21.51 -6.84
CA ASN A 265 2.18 -21.59 -7.81
C ASN A 265 2.52 -22.52 -9.01
N ALA A 266 3.35 -23.53 -8.76
CA ALA A 266 3.65 -24.54 -9.78
C ALA A 266 2.41 -25.41 -10.05
N ALA A 267 2.23 -25.83 -11.31
CA ALA A 267 1.12 -26.71 -11.66
C ALA A 267 1.19 -28.03 -10.87
N ALA A 268 0.08 -28.40 -10.24
CA ALA A 268 -0.01 -29.66 -9.50
C ALA A 268 0.01 -30.87 -10.45
N PRO A 269 0.61 -32.00 -10.05
CA PRO A 269 0.61 -33.24 -10.83
C PRO A 269 -0.82 -33.76 -11.08
N ARG A 270 -1.01 -34.45 -12.20
CA ARG A 270 -2.32 -35.06 -12.55
C ARG A 270 -2.86 -36.01 -11.49
N GLU A 271 -1.96 -36.77 -10.84
CA GLU A 271 -2.29 -37.66 -9.72
C GLU A 271 -2.98 -36.87 -8.59
N LEU A 272 -2.43 -35.72 -8.22
CA LEU A 272 -2.96 -34.92 -7.13
C LEU A 272 -4.35 -34.34 -7.46
N TRP A 273 -4.59 -33.95 -8.73
CA TRP A 273 -5.93 -33.55 -9.21
C TRP A 273 -6.94 -34.68 -9.07
N TRP A 274 -6.54 -35.92 -9.40
CA TRP A 274 -7.42 -37.07 -9.24
C TRP A 274 -7.76 -37.34 -7.76
N ILE A 275 -6.75 -37.29 -6.89
CA ILE A 275 -6.90 -37.43 -5.44
C ILE A 275 -7.81 -36.33 -4.85
N ALA A 276 -7.60 -35.08 -5.25
CA ALA A 276 -8.39 -33.93 -4.78
C ALA A 276 -9.86 -34.08 -5.21
N ARG A 277 -10.13 -34.48 -6.44
CA ARG A 277 -11.49 -34.78 -6.92
C ARG A 277 -12.12 -35.93 -6.13
N ARG A 278 -11.38 -36.99 -5.85
CA ARG A 278 -11.88 -38.11 -5.05
C ARG A 278 -12.24 -37.64 -3.65
N TRP A 279 -11.40 -36.79 -3.03
CA TRP A 279 -11.72 -36.21 -1.72
C TRP A 279 -12.97 -35.33 -1.80
N LEU A 280 -13.12 -34.47 -2.81
CA LEU A 280 -14.32 -33.65 -3.01
C LEU A 280 -15.58 -34.51 -3.07
N HIS A 281 -15.55 -35.62 -3.83
CA HIS A 281 -16.67 -36.54 -3.98
C HIS A 281 -16.99 -37.43 -2.75
N LEU A 282 -16.23 -37.33 -1.66
CA LEU A 282 -16.62 -37.92 -0.37
C LEU A 282 -17.72 -37.13 0.32
N HIS A 283 -18.05 -35.94 -0.18
CA HIS A 283 -19.05 -35.05 0.38
C HIS A 283 -20.33 -35.02 -0.49
N ASP A 284 -21.47 -34.81 0.18
CA ASP A 284 -22.75 -34.64 -0.54
C ASP A 284 -22.85 -33.20 -1.10
N LEU A 285 -22.24 -32.98 -2.25
CA LEU A 285 -22.10 -31.64 -2.86
C LEU A 285 -23.44 -30.93 -3.07
N PRO A 286 -24.55 -31.60 -3.46
CA PRO A 286 -25.85 -30.94 -3.62
C PRO A 286 -26.42 -30.38 -2.30
N GLN A 287 -26.02 -30.91 -1.16
CA GLN A 287 -26.48 -30.47 0.16
C GLN A 287 -25.63 -29.36 0.77
N ILE A 288 -24.53 -28.94 0.10
CA ILE A 288 -23.64 -27.92 0.63
C ILE A 288 -24.21 -26.53 0.36
N GLU A 289 -24.64 -25.87 1.43
CA GLU A 289 -25.02 -24.46 1.38
C GLU A 289 -23.79 -23.57 1.55
N THR A 290 -23.36 -22.94 0.46
CA THR A 290 -22.18 -22.05 0.48
C THR A 290 -22.46 -20.70 1.12
N GLY A 291 -23.72 -20.29 1.20
CA GLY A 291 -24.13 -19.00 1.77
C GLY A 291 -23.53 -17.79 1.01
N ARG A 292 -23.33 -17.94 -0.30
CA ARG A 292 -22.69 -16.92 -1.16
C ARG A 292 -23.36 -15.56 -1.02
N ILE A 293 -22.58 -14.55 -0.67
CA ILE A 293 -23.01 -13.17 -0.59
C ILE A 293 -22.89 -12.54 -1.98
N LYS A 294 -24.03 -12.19 -2.59
CA LYS A 294 -24.07 -11.47 -3.87
C LYS A 294 -24.08 -9.96 -3.62
N TRP A 295 -23.21 -9.21 -4.33
CA TRP A 295 -23.30 -7.75 -4.54
C TRP A 295 -23.19 -6.82 -3.32
N ARG A 296 -22.66 -7.24 -2.18
CA ARG A 296 -22.31 -6.35 -1.07
C ARG A 296 -20.84 -6.49 -0.74
N GLN A 297 -20.20 -5.38 -0.37
CA GLN A 297 -18.92 -5.46 0.32
C GLN A 297 -19.11 -6.34 1.57
N ALA A 298 -18.18 -7.24 1.80
CA ALA A 298 -18.16 -8.00 3.05
C ALA A 298 -18.24 -7.06 4.24
N PRO A 299 -18.92 -7.44 5.33
CA PRO A 299 -18.97 -6.60 6.51
C PRO A 299 -17.56 -6.39 7.05
N LEU A 300 -17.14 -5.13 7.04
CA LEU A 300 -15.87 -4.70 7.59
C LEU A 300 -15.84 -4.96 9.09
N ASP A 301 -14.77 -5.57 9.60
CA ASP A 301 -14.51 -5.59 11.05
C ASP A 301 -14.09 -4.17 11.50
N LEU A 302 -15.07 -3.42 12.02
CA LEU A 302 -14.88 -2.04 12.46
C LEU A 302 -13.88 -1.91 13.61
N ALA A 303 -13.76 -2.94 14.47
CA ALA A 303 -12.82 -2.93 15.58
C ALA A 303 -11.38 -3.03 15.07
N THR A 304 -11.13 -3.97 14.16
CA THR A 304 -9.84 -4.12 13.46
C THR A 304 -9.52 -2.88 12.61
N TRP A 305 -10.51 -2.35 11.88
CA TRP A 305 -10.37 -1.14 11.06
C TRP A 305 -9.95 0.06 11.91
N ARG A 306 -10.63 0.29 13.06
CA ARG A 306 -10.29 1.35 14.01
C ARG A 306 -8.89 1.15 14.59
N ARG A 307 -8.55 -0.06 15.03
CA ARG A 307 -7.23 -0.39 15.59
C ARG A 307 -6.11 -0.10 14.59
N LEU A 308 -6.35 -0.40 13.31
CA LEU A 308 -5.40 -0.14 12.24
C LEU A 308 -5.22 1.37 11.98
N TRP A 309 -6.33 2.10 11.73
CA TRP A 309 -6.24 3.44 11.16
C TRP A 309 -6.16 4.57 12.17
N ARG A 310 -6.61 4.36 13.41
CA ARG A 310 -6.59 5.41 14.43
C ARG A 310 -5.21 6.04 14.64
N PRO A 311 -4.10 5.29 14.76
CA PRO A 311 -2.77 5.89 14.93
C PRO A 311 -2.38 6.79 13.75
N TYR A 312 -2.65 6.33 12.53
CA TYR A 312 -2.36 7.11 11.31
C TYR A 312 -3.24 8.37 11.22
N TRP A 313 -4.54 8.24 11.51
CA TRP A 313 -5.47 9.37 11.57
C TRP A 313 -5.04 10.43 12.59
N LEU A 314 -4.65 10.04 13.79
CA LEU A 314 -4.18 10.97 14.82
C LEU A 314 -2.92 11.73 14.37
N ALA A 315 -2.00 11.05 13.68
CA ALA A 315 -0.74 11.62 13.21
C ALA A 315 -0.90 12.48 11.95
N LYS A 316 -1.73 12.06 10.99
CA LYS A 316 -1.79 12.64 9.64
C LYS A 316 -3.10 13.35 9.32
N ARG A 317 -4.13 13.20 10.16
CA ARG A 317 -5.48 13.79 9.98
C ARG A 317 -6.13 13.42 8.64
N ARG A 318 -5.76 12.28 8.07
CA ARG A 318 -6.33 11.73 6.84
C ARG A 318 -6.28 10.21 6.87
N ILE A 319 -7.19 9.58 6.11
CA ILE A 319 -7.17 8.16 5.82
C ILE A 319 -7.14 8.03 4.31
N PRO A 320 -6.32 7.14 3.75
CA PRO A 320 -6.29 6.91 2.32
C PRO A 320 -7.61 6.34 1.82
N ASP A 321 -8.18 6.94 0.80
CA ASP A 321 -9.44 6.55 0.16
C ASP A 321 -9.31 5.40 -0.84
N TRP A 322 -8.07 5.09 -1.24
CA TRP A 322 -7.74 4.09 -2.26
C TRP A 322 -7.55 2.66 -1.71
N LEU A 323 -7.57 2.45 -0.41
CA LEU A 323 -7.64 1.09 0.15
C LEU A 323 -9.01 0.49 -0.14
N PRO A 324 -9.09 -0.83 -0.40
CA PRO A 324 -10.34 -1.52 -0.78
C PRO A 324 -11.50 -1.30 0.18
N LEU A 325 -11.21 -0.75 1.34
CA LEU A 325 -12.11 -0.51 2.45
C LEU A 325 -12.20 1.00 2.70
N ALA A 326 -12.59 1.74 1.66
CA ALA A 326 -12.87 3.16 1.77
C ALA A 326 -13.73 3.45 3.01
N PRO A 327 -13.35 4.44 3.84
CA PRO A 327 -14.06 4.70 5.06
C PRO A 327 -15.51 5.11 4.79
N SER A 328 -16.44 4.29 5.24
CA SER A 328 -17.84 4.70 5.36
C SER A 328 -18.00 5.74 6.47
N ARG A 329 -19.13 6.47 6.48
CA ARG A 329 -19.45 7.39 7.60
C ARG A 329 -19.41 6.67 8.95
N ALA A 330 -19.89 5.41 9.01
CA ALA A 330 -19.87 4.60 10.22
C ALA A 330 -18.44 4.25 10.64
N ALA A 331 -17.57 3.92 9.70
CA ALA A 331 -16.15 3.65 9.97
C ALA A 331 -15.44 4.90 10.50
N PHE A 332 -15.69 6.08 9.91
CA PHE A 332 -15.15 7.34 10.43
C PHE A 332 -15.63 7.66 11.85
N ALA A 333 -16.91 7.43 12.14
CA ALA A 333 -17.45 7.62 13.49
C ALA A 333 -16.84 6.64 14.51
N ALA A 334 -16.27 5.53 14.07
CA ALA A 334 -15.59 4.55 14.92
C ALA A 334 -14.13 4.91 15.27
N LEU A 335 -13.54 5.92 14.63
CA LEU A 335 -12.18 6.40 14.92
C LEU A 335 -12.12 7.22 16.19
#